data_b82e865afa7432feb7ef14b513716a91
#
_entry.id   b82e865afa7432feb7ef14b513716a91
#
_cell.length_a   1.000
_cell.length_b   1.000
_cell.length_c   1.000
_cell.angle_alpha   90.00
_cell.angle_beta   90.00
_cell.angle_gamma   90.00
#
_symmetry.space_group_name_H-M   'P 1'
#
loop_
_entity.id
_entity.type
_entity.pdbx_description
1 polymer ?
#
loop_
_entity_poly.entity_id
_entity_poly.type
_entity_poly.pdbx_seq_one_letter_code
_entity_poly.pdbx_strand_id
1 'polypeptide(L)'
;MRLEAYFRLCVGCRGVRAAIKRCLATLTILALGQTLVFAQAASTVNPPSAPAATNVDQYIHRAWDTLARSMTDCNSLIDTKLKTTPVLYLPREIAEPPQVAALQSQCGVRVERLPHRITHIGEIDPRSIKVPGLLYLPNKYVVPGGRFNEMYGWDSYFILLGLLRDGRVDLARGMVENFFFEIEHYGSILNANRTYYLTRSQPPFLSSMIRDVYEAQLSDRSLSAKQNNQWLADAYRFAVRDHNLWLNDFHRAGDTGLARYFDLGEGPVPEQEDDSTYYPDVIRWLLAHPNVHTDYLVHAPDQPDAAEEAKLAKISCDVNVSTVCKRAHVDGHWLSADYYKGDRAMRESGYDPSFRFGPFSGSTHHNAPICLNSLLYKYERDLAWMAEKLSNAADAKQWNQQAEARRAAINKYLWNASEGMYFDYDYVEHRQSTYRYLTTFYPLWAGVADEQQIKGLENSLHWFEQPGGLAMSTYDSGTQWDLPYGWAPPSWIAIAGFEKVGDVRDARRLSEKFSATIKSNFERDHTIREKYDVVHGSSQLDVATGYKTNEVGFGWSNAAYLKMQQLLADTGRKQ
;
A
#
# COMPACT_ATOMS: atom_id res chain seq x y z
N MET A 1 -39.20 28.14 9.73
CA MET A 1 -39.74 29.50 9.84
C MET A 1 -38.57 30.47 9.66
N ARG A 2 -38.61 31.08 8.46
CA ARG A 2 -38.01 32.39 8.03
C ARG A 2 -36.50 32.53 8.25
N LEU A 3 -35.66 32.48 7.18
CA LEU A 3 -35.54 33.31 5.96
C LEU A 3 -35.04 34.73 6.20
N GLU A 4 -33.94 34.97 5.52
CA GLU A 4 -33.63 36.16 4.70
C GLU A 4 -33.06 37.42 5.36
N ALA A 5 -32.02 37.80 4.69
CA ALA A 5 -31.70 39.14 4.18
C ALA A 5 -30.67 39.95 4.98
N TYR A 6 -29.57 40.20 4.35
CA TYR A 6 -29.12 41.58 4.10
C TYR A 6 -28.16 41.63 2.88
N PHE A 7 -28.80 42.03 1.76
CA PHE A 7 -28.14 42.61 0.60
C PHE A 7 -28.27 44.14 0.66
N ARG A 8 -27.30 44.82 0.02
CA ARG A 8 -27.24 46.26 -0.37
C ARG A 8 -26.52 47.17 0.65
N LEU A 9 -25.71 48.08 0.29
CA LEU A 9 -25.41 48.93 -0.88
C LEU A 9 -24.09 49.66 -0.57
N CYS A 10 -23.23 49.87 -1.51
CA CYS A 10 -22.82 51.23 -1.88
C CYS A 10 -22.11 51.22 -3.25
N VAL A 11 -22.77 51.91 -4.14
CA VAL A 11 -22.39 52.32 -5.48
C VAL A 11 -21.63 53.65 -5.37
N GLY A 12 -20.57 53.80 -6.16
CA GLY A 12 -20.24 55.11 -6.70
C GLY A 12 -18.81 55.61 -6.43
N CYS A 13 -17.99 55.62 -7.39
CA CYS A 13 -17.54 56.84 -8.05
C CYS A 13 -16.64 56.56 -9.26
N ARG A 14 -17.00 57.25 -10.30
CA ARG A 14 -16.43 57.29 -11.65
C ARG A 14 -15.15 58.12 -11.74
N GLY A 15 -14.34 57.78 -12.75
CA GLY A 15 -13.59 58.73 -13.58
C GLY A 15 -12.08 58.77 -13.21
N VAL A 16 -11.17 58.73 -14.09
CA VAL A 16 -10.95 59.47 -15.34
C VAL A 16 -9.85 58.78 -16.15
N ARG A 17 -10.02 58.82 -17.46
CA ARG A 17 -9.09 58.40 -18.52
C ARG A 17 -7.90 59.35 -18.67
N ALA A 18 -6.88 58.80 -19.30
CA ALA A 18 -6.01 59.36 -20.35
C ALA A 18 -4.55 59.22 -19.98
N ALA A 19 -3.75 58.56 -20.71
CA ALA A 19 -3.26 58.55 -22.10
C ALA A 19 -1.84 59.14 -22.24
N ILE A 20 -1.11 58.53 -23.16
CA ILE A 20 -0.02 59.05 -23.98
C ILE A 20 1.42 58.64 -23.58
N LYS A 21 1.92 57.65 -24.32
CA LYS A 21 2.86 57.68 -25.50
C LYS A 21 4.30 58.18 -25.28
N ARG A 22 5.22 57.27 -25.62
CA ARG A 22 6.48 57.44 -26.42
C ARG A 22 7.63 58.26 -25.88
N CYS A 23 8.79 57.64 -25.88
CA CYS A 23 10.01 57.88 -26.65
C CYS A 23 11.10 56.90 -26.16
N LEU A 24 11.58 56.05 -26.98
CA LEU A 24 12.69 56.00 -27.89
C LEU A 24 14.09 56.37 -27.31
N ALA A 25 14.90 55.32 -27.23
CA ALA A 25 16.27 55.18 -27.75
C ALA A 25 17.41 55.99 -27.10
N THR A 26 18.44 55.35 -26.66
CA THR A 26 19.70 55.10 -27.35
C THR A 26 20.75 54.45 -26.44
N LEU A 27 21.38 53.42 -26.94
CA LEU A 27 22.76 52.93 -26.87
C LEU A 27 23.70 53.43 -25.78
N THR A 28 24.39 52.50 -25.10
CA THR A 28 25.84 52.18 -25.20
C THR A 28 26.15 51.01 -24.25
N ILE A 29 26.52 49.84 -24.71
CA ILE A 29 27.79 49.15 -24.94
C ILE A 29 28.62 48.86 -23.65
N LEU A 30 28.88 47.55 -23.48
CA LEU A 30 29.97 46.82 -22.86
C LEU A 30 30.11 46.79 -21.31
N ALA A 31 29.81 45.63 -20.77
CA ALA A 31 30.78 44.84 -19.99
C ALA A 31 30.32 43.37 -19.91
N LEU A 32 31.15 42.49 -20.43
CA LEU A 32 31.04 41.04 -20.36
C LEU A 32 31.06 40.59 -18.89
N GLY A 33 30.02 39.90 -18.45
CA GLY A 33 30.00 39.07 -17.28
C GLY A 33 29.20 37.83 -17.61
N GLN A 34 29.88 36.78 -18.07
CA GLN A 34 29.24 35.47 -18.26
C GLN A 34 28.90 34.86 -16.94
N THR A 35 27.67 34.98 -16.49
CA THR A 35 27.08 34.09 -15.52
C THR A 35 26.42 32.95 -16.27
N LEU A 36 27.12 31.82 -16.31
CA LEU A 36 26.56 30.53 -16.72
C LEU A 36 25.43 30.16 -15.73
N VAL A 37 24.23 30.43 -16.15
CA VAL A 37 23.03 29.81 -15.53
C VAL A 37 22.99 28.39 -16.09
N PHE A 38 23.46 27.44 -15.29
CA PHE A 38 23.14 26.02 -15.51
C PHE A 38 21.63 25.83 -15.29
N ALA A 39 20.86 25.90 -16.36
CA ALA A 39 19.54 25.29 -16.39
C ALA A 39 19.77 23.78 -16.29
N GLN A 40 19.60 23.21 -15.10
CA GLN A 40 19.45 21.78 -14.92
C GLN A 40 18.14 21.37 -15.60
N ALA A 41 18.27 20.90 -16.86
CA ALA A 41 17.24 20.10 -17.46
C ALA A 41 17.13 18.82 -16.64
N ALA A 42 16.01 18.67 -15.91
CA ALA A 42 15.61 17.38 -15.39
C ALA A 42 15.45 16.45 -16.59
N SER A 43 16.45 15.61 -16.83
CA SER A 43 16.34 14.54 -17.82
C SER A 43 15.33 13.53 -17.27
N THR A 44 14.08 13.68 -17.68
CA THR A 44 13.15 12.57 -17.68
C THR A 44 13.75 11.51 -18.60
N VAL A 45 14.36 10.50 -18.02
CA VAL A 45 14.73 9.29 -18.75
C VAL A 45 13.41 8.61 -19.09
N ASN A 46 12.87 8.97 -20.26
CA ASN A 46 11.81 8.16 -20.85
C ASN A 46 12.44 6.81 -21.20
N PRO A 47 11.86 5.70 -20.75
CA PRO A 47 12.26 4.38 -21.23
C PRO A 47 12.13 4.36 -22.76
N PRO A 48 12.97 3.59 -23.48
CA PRO A 48 12.94 3.54 -24.93
C PRO A 48 11.52 3.24 -25.41
N SER A 49 11.03 4.06 -26.32
CA SER A 49 9.67 3.96 -26.87
C SER A 49 9.49 2.61 -27.57
N ALA A 50 8.99 1.62 -26.84
CA ALA A 50 8.38 0.46 -27.47
C ALA A 50 7.21 0.95 -28.35
N PRO A 51 6.93 0.33 -29.49
CA PRO A 51 5.81 0.72 -30.35
C PRO A 51 4.54 0.76 -29.50
N ALA A 52 3.78 1.85 -29.60
CA ALA A 52 2.59 2.09 -28.80
C ALA A 52 1.69 0.84 -28.82
N ALA A 53 1.32 0.35 -27.64
CA ALA A 53 0.39 -0.80 -27.54
C ALA A 53 -0.96 -0.34 -28.09
N THR A 54 -1.53 -1.13 -28.99
CA THR A 54 -2.78 -0.78 -29.66
C THR A 54 -4.01 -1.06 -28.79
N ASN A 55 -3.85 -1.83 -27.70
CA ASN A 55 -4.91 -2.11 -26.74
C ASN A 55 -4.35 -2.35 -25.33
N VAL A 56 -5.24 -2.32 -24.33
CA VAL A 56 -4.91 -2.48 -22.91
C VAL A 56 -4.25 -3.82 -22.61
N ASP A 57 -4.74 -4.92 -23.17
CA ASP A 57 -4.20 -6.27 -22.90
C ASP A 57 -2.76 -6.40 -23.37
N GLN A 58 -2.44 -5.90 -24.57
CA GLN A 58 -1.07 -5.89 -25.08
C GLN A 58 -0.14 -5.02 -24.25
N TYR A 59 -0.65 -3.87 -23.77
CA TYR A 59 0.09 -3.01 -22.87
C TYR A 59 0.43 -3.74 -21.58
N ILE A 60 -0.54 -4.36 -20.92
CA ILE A 60 -0.34 -5.09 -19.67
C ILE A 60 0.65 -6.24 -19.86
N HIS A 61 0.48 -7.02 -20.93
CA HIS A 61 1.39 -8.15 -21.20
C HIS A 61 2.86 -7.72 -21.32
N ARG A 62 3.13 -6.57 -21.94
CA ARG A 62 4.49 -5.98 -22.02
C ARG A 62 4.92 -5.33 -20.70
N ALA A 63 3.97 -4.77 -19.93
CA ALA A 63 4.27 -4.13 -18.67
C ALA A 63 4.92 -5.09 -17.66
N TRP A 64 4.56 -6.37 -17.68
CA TRP A 64 5.20 -7.37 -16.81
C TRP A 64 6.71 -7.45 -17.00
N ASP A 65 7.19 -7.37 -18.25
CA ASP A 65 8.63 -7.39 -18.54
C ASP A 65 9.32 -6.07 -18.14
N THR A 66 8.65 -4.93 -18.31
CA THR A 66 9.20 -3.62 -17.93
C THR A 66 9.21 -3.39 -16.42
N LEU A 67 8.29 -4.00 -15.69
CA LEU A 67 8.20 -3.95 -14.22
C LEU A 67 9.02 -5.06 -13.54
N ALA A 68 9.57 -6.02 -14.29
CA ALA A 68 10.39 -7.07 -13.71
C ALA A 68 11.73 -6.51 -13.21
N ARG A 69 12.15 -6.97 -12.04
CA ARG A 69 13.45 -6.66 -11.42
C ARG A 69 14.19 -7.93 -11.10
N SER A 70 15.51 -7.83 -11.05
CA SER A 70 16.39 -8.94 -10.69
C SER A 70 17.65 -8.42 -10.00
N MET A 71 18.08 -9.08 -8.96
CA MET A 71 19.36 -8.79 -8.31
C MET A 71 20.58 -9.20 -9.16
N THR A 72 20.37 -9.45 -10.45
CA THR A 72 21.42 -9.69 -11.47
C THR A 72 21.45 -8.60 -12.55
N ASP A 73 20.66 -7.54 -12.38
CA ASP A 73 20.55 -6.44 -13.34
C ASP A 73 20.83 -5.10 -12.67
N CYS A 74 21.76 -4.33 -13.24
CA CYS A 74 22.17 -3.03 -12.72
C CYS A 74 21.00 -2.04 -12.57
N ASN A 75 20.07 -2.01 -13.53
CA ASN A 75 18.95 -1.08 -13.49
C ASN A 75 17.98 -1.40 -12.33
N SER A 76 17.96 -2.64 -11.87
CA SER A 76 17.15 -3.06 -10.74
C SER A 76 17.71 -2.62 -9.38
N LEU A 77 18.99 -2.22 -9.33
CA LEU A 77 19.70 -1.87 -8.10
C LEU A 77 19.92 -0.36 -7.94
N ILE A 78 19.88 0.38 -9.04
CA ILE A 78 20.03 1.85 -9.01
C ILE A 78 18.73 2.46 -8.52
N ASP A 79 18.77 3.06 -7.32
CA ASP A 79 17.63 3.79 -6.78
C ASP A 79 17.70 5.26 -7.18
N THR A 80 16.83 5.66 -8.10
CA THR A 80 16.75 7.05 -8.56
C THR A 80 16.19 8.01 -7.51
N LYS A 81 15.53 7.48 -6.48
CA LYS A 81 15.01 8.25 -5.34
C LYS A 81 16.13 8.67 -4.38
N LEU A 82 17.18 7.86 -4.26
CA LEU A 82 18.32 8.13 -3.40
C LEU A 82 19.48 8.67 -4.24
N LYS A 83 19.92 9.88 -3.95
CA LYS A 83 21.07 10.53 -4.60
C LYS A 83 22.42 10.00 -4.08
N THR A 84 22.47 8.72 -3.67
CA THR A 84 23.63 8.08 -3.07
C THR A 84 24.07 6.88 -3.90
N THR A 85 25.28 6.36 -3.65
CA THR A 85 25.72 5.09 -4.24
C THR A 85 24.75 3.98 -3.85
N PRO A 86 24.22 3.21 -4.80
CA PRO A 86 23.32 2.11 -4.49
C PRO A 86 23.98 1.09 -3.57
N VAL A 87 23.25 0.63 -2.55
CA VAL A 87 23.71 -0.39 -1.61
C VAL A 87 22.76 -1.58 -1.65
N LEU A 88 23.35 -2.77 -1.79
CA LEU A 88 22.66 -4.06 -1.68
C LEU A 88 23.11 -4.75 -0.40
N TYR A 89 22.16 -5.06 0.48
CA TYR A 89 22.43 -5.79 1.72
C TYR A 89 22.15 -7.28 1.56
N LEU A 90 23.14 -8.10 1.90
CA LEU A 90 23.00 -9.55 2.03
C LEU A 90 22.69 -9.93 3.48
N PRO A 91 21.89 -11.00 3.72
CA PRO A 91 21.82 -11.62 5.03
C PRO A 91 23.24 -11.99 5.53
N ARG A 92 23.43 -11.88 6.85
CA ARG A 92 24.75 -12.11 7.46
C ARG A 92 25.31 -13.50 7.19
N GLU A 93 24.43 -14.50 7.20
CA GLU A 93 24.74 -15.93 7.20
C GLU A 93 24.91 -16.55 5.82
N ILE A 94 24.41 -15.93 4.74
CA ILE A 94 24.51 -16.54 3.40
C ILE A 94 25.87 -16.25 2.76
N ALA A 95 26.36 -17.18 1.94
CA ALA A 95 27.49 -16.90 1.05
C ALA A 95 27.10 -15.82 0.01
N GLU A 96 28.07 -15.02 -0.42
CA GLU A 96 27.82 -14.05 -1.50
C GLU A 96 27.51 -14.80 -2.81
N PRO A 97 26.34 -14.57 -3.41
CA PRO A 97 26.01 -15.21 -4.69
C PRO A 97 26.96 -14.72 -5.80
N PRO A 98 27.45 -15.62 -6.68
CA PRO A 98 28.41 -15.25 -7.72
C PRO A 98 27.97 -14.10 -8.62
N GLN A 99 26.67 -14.02 -8.92
CA GLN A 99 26.09 -12.96 -9.71
C GLN A 99 26.16 -11.58 -9.02
N VAL A 100 26.11 -11.55 -7.68
CA VAL A 100 26.22 -10.31 -6.89
C VAL A 100 27.65 -9.77 -6.95
N ALA A 101 28.65 -10.64 -6.86
CA ALA A 101 30.06 -10.23 -7.02
C ALA A 101 30.33 -9.57 -8.39
N ALA A 102 29.69 -10.04 -9.46
CA ALA A 102 29.78 -9.42 -10.77
C ALA A 102 29.17 -8.00 -10.81
N LEU A 103 28.06 -7.77 -10.10
CA LEU A 103 27.38 -6.47 -10.06
C LEU A 103 28.21 -5.36 -9.43
N GLN A 104 29.05 -5.67 -8.45
CA GLN A 104 29.94 -4.68 -7.82
C GLN A 104 30.85 -4.01 -8.86
N SER A 105 31.44 -4.81 -9.75
CA SER A 105 32.33 -4.30 -10.80
C SER A 105 31.60 -3.66 -11.96
N GLN A 106 30.39 -4.09 -12.30
CA GLN A 106 29.64 -3.65 -13.46
C GLN A 106 28.78 -2.41 -13.20
N CYS A 107 28.20 -2.31 -12.00
CA CYS A 107 27.17 -1.33 -11.69
C CYS A 107 27.63 -0.27 -10.66
N GLY A 108 28.81 -0.40 -10.05
CA GLY A 108 29.23 0.48 -8.97
C GLY A 108 28.36 0.34 -7.69
N VAL A 109 27.63 -0.76 -7.56
CA VAL A 109 26.81 -1.07 -6.39
C VAL A 109 27.71 -1.49 -5.25
N ARG A 110 27.53 -0.91 -4.07
CA ARG A 110 28.19 -1.36 -2.87
C ARG A 110 27.41 -2.53 -2.26
N VAL A 111 28.07 -3.65 -2.03
CA VAL A 111 27.48 -4.82 -1.36
C VAL A 111 27.91 -4.83 0.10
N GLU A 112 26.93 -4.83 0.97
CA GLU A 112 27.09 -4.83 2.42
C GLU A 112 26.43 -6.06 3.02
N ARG A 113 26.72 -6.36 4.28
CA ARG A 113 26.03 -7.42 5.03
C ARG A 113 25.28 -6.83 6.20
N LEU A 114 24.11 -7.40 6.48
CA LEU A 114 23.39 -7.07 7.70
C LEU A 114 24.30 -7.34 8.94
N PRO A 115 24.12 -6.57 10.02
CA PRO A 115 24.98 -6.66 11.21
C PRO A 115 25.04 -8.06 11.81
N HIS A 116 23.93 -8.77 11.87
CA HIS A 116 23.79 -10.14 12.36
C HIS A 116 22.67 -10.87 11.59
N ARG A 117 22.53 -12.17 11.85
CA ARG A 117 21.39 -12.95 11.36
C ARG A 117 20.11 -12.45 12.03
N ILE A 118 19.05 -12.29 11.24
CA ILE A 118 17.72 -11.93 11.70
C ILE A 118 16.89 -13.21 11.84
N THR A 119 16.17 -13.36 12.94
CA THR A 119 15.26 -14.47 13.22
C THR A 119 13.80 -14.02 13.35
N HIS A 120 13.59 -12.75 13.70
CA HIS A 120 12.27 -12.10 13.74
C HIS A 120 12.37 -10.61 13.38
N ILE A 121 11.28 -10.06 12.91
CA ILE A 121 11.16 -8.65 12.56
C ILE A 121 11.49 -7.75 13.75
N GLY A 122 12.17 -6.63 13.52
CA GLY A 122 12.52 -5.65 14.55
C GLY A 122 13.81 -5.94 15.32
N GLU A 123 14.54 -7.03 15.03
CA GLU A 123 15.85 -7.29 15.67
C GLU A 123 16.93 -6.27 15.29
N ILE A 124 16.83 -5.68 14.11
CA ILE A 124 17.72 -4.60 13.68
C ILE A 124 16.93 -3.29 13.72
N ASP A 125 17.44 -2.33 14.48
CA ASP A 125 16.99 -0.95 14.43
C ASP A 125 17.49 -0.31 13.11
N PRO A 126 16.61 0.12 12.20
CA PRO A 126 17.02 0.75 10.94
C PRO A 126 17.94 1.95 11.12
N ARG A 127 17.87 2.66 12.26
CA ARG A 127 18.76 3.78 12.61
C ARG A 127 20.23 3.37 12.74
N SER A 128 20.50 2.09 13.01
CA SER A 128 21.86 1.54 13.07
C SER A 128 22.49 1.36 11.69
N ILE A 129 21.71 1.37 10.63
CA ILE A 129 22.15 1.22 9.24
C ILE A 129 22.45 2.61 8.67
N LYS A 130 23.74 2.91 8.45
CA LYS A 130 24.21 4.24 8.06
C LYS A 130 23.70 4.69 6.70
N VAL A 131 23.61 3.77 5.74
CA VAL A 131 23.15 4.04 4.38
C VAL A 131 22.06 3.04 4.05
N PRO A 132 20.81 3.46 3.88
CA PRO A 132 19.74 2.56 3.46
C PRO A 132 20.01 1.94 2.10
N GLY A 133 19.53 0.71 1.91
CA GLY A 133 19.71 0.00 0.67
C GLY A 133 18.67 -1.09 0.46
N LEU A 134 18.72 -1.71 -0.72
CA LEU A 134 17.89 -2.86 -1.03
C LEU A 134 18.37 -4.09 -0.24
N LEU A 135 17.43 -4.92 0.14
CA LEU A 135 17.67 -6.25 0.68
C LEU A 135 17.64 -7.28 -0.46
N TYR A 136 18.61 -8.16 -0.49
CA TYR A 136 18.77 -9.18 -1.53
C TYR A 136 17.57 -10.12 -1.60
N LEU A 137 17.11 -10.41 -2.82
CA LEU A 137 16.13 -11.44 -3.14
C LEU A 137 16.68 -12.36 -4.24
N PRO A 138 16.51 -13.69 -4.13
CA PRO A 138 17.13 -14.64 -5.05
C PRO A 138 16.47 -14.73 -6.42
N ASN A 139 15.15 -14.49 -6.51
CA ASN A 139 14.36 -14.65 -7.73
C ASN A 139 13.98 -13.31 -8.36
N LYS A 140 13.66 -13.33 -9.66
CA LYS A 140 13.00 -12.20 -10.32
C LYS A 140 11.65 -11.91 -9.67
N TYR A 141 11.29 -10.64 -9.65
CA TYR A 141 10.01 -10.17 -9.11
C TYR A 141 9.48 -8.98 -9.92
N VAL A 142 8.21 -8.66 -9.75
CA VAL A 142 7.56 -7.52 -10.38
C VAL A 142 7.32 -6.44 -9.34
N VAL A 143 7.72 -5.20 -9.67
CA VAL A 143 7.54 -4.04 -8.79
C VAL A 143 6.16 -3.39 -9.03
N PRO A 144 5.63 -2.61 -8.05
CA PRO A 144 4.33 -1.97 -8.19
C PRO A 144 4.22 -1.03 -9.39
N GLY A 145 5.23 -0.20 -9.63
CA GLY A 145 5.28 0.78 -10.72
C GLY A 145 6.70 1.06 -11.17
N GLY A 146 6.85 1.75 -12.31
CA GLY A 146 8.14 1.90 -12.98
C GLY A 146 9.25 2.56 -12.17
N ARG A 147 8.90 3.44 -11.21
CA ARG A 147 9.88 4.11 -10.34
C ARG A 147 10.39 3.25 -9.18
N PHE A 148 9.77 2.08 -8.93
CA PHE A 148 10.13 1.22 -7.82
C PHE A 148 11.18 0.18 -8.22
N ASN A 149 12.03 -0.17 -7.27
CA ASN A 149 12.96 -1.29 -7.38
C ASN A 149 12.71 -2.35 -6.30
N GLU A 150 11.80 -2.08 -5.38
CA GLU A 150 11.42 -2.94 -4.28
C GLU A 150 10.25 -3.86 -4.65
N MET A 151 10.29 -5.10 -4.15
CA MET A 151 9.15 -6.01 -4.10
C MET A 151 8.34 -5.70 -2.84
N TYR A 152 7.08 -5.30 -3.02
CA TYR A 152 6.18 -4.97 -1.91
C TYR A 152 5.33 -6.17 -1.51
N GLY A 153 4.95 -6.25 -0.23
CA GLY A 153 4.22 -7.37 0.35
C GLY A 153 2.88 -7.62 -0.32
N TRP A 154 1.86 -6.78 -0.04
CA TRP A 154 0.50 -7.02 -0.52
C TRP A 154 0.31 -6.76 -2.02
N ASP A 155 1.08 -5.81 -2.61
CA ASP A 155 1.07 -5.54 -4.05
C ASP A 155 1.35 -6.80 -4.85
N SER A 156 2.30 -7.60 -4.36
CA SER A 156 2.72 -8.86 -4.98
C SER A 156 1.56 -9.85 -5.14
N TYR A 157 0.59 -9.88 -4.22
CA TYR A 157 -0.59 -10.73 -4.37
C TYR A 157 -1.41 -10.33 -5.60
N PHE A 158 -1.75 -9.06 -5.73
CA PHE A 158 -2.55 -8.59 -6.85
C PHE A 158 -1.82 -8.72 -8.17
N ILE A 159 -0.53 -8.36 -8.21
CA ILE A 159 0.34 -8.55 -9.38
C ILE A 159 0.36 -10.02 -9.80
N LEU A 160 0.51 -10.93 -8.84
CA LEU A 160 0.53 -12.38 -9.06
C LEU A 160 -0.73 -12.86 -9.77
N LEU A 161 -1.92 -12.35 -9.42
CA LEU A 161 -3.17 -12.70 -10.11
C LEU A 161 -3.12 -12.38 -11.61
N GLY A 162 -2.52 -11.24 -11.97
CA GLY A 162 -2.31 -10.86 -13.37
C GLY A 162 -1.27 -11.74 -14.08
N LEU A 163 -0.17 -12.04 -13.41
CA LEU A 163 0.88 -12.93 -13.94
C LEU A 163 0.35 -14.33 -14.22
N LEU A 164 -0.42 -14.90 -13.31
CA LEU A 164 -1.05 -16.23 -13.48
C LEU A 164 -2.06 -16.21 -14.62
N ARG A 165 -2.86 -15.16 -14.76
CA ARG A 165 -3.79 -14.98 -15.88
C ARG A 165 -3.06 -14.95 -17.23
N ASP A 166 -1.85 -14.39 -17.27
CA ASP A 166 -1.00 -14.30 -18.47
C ASP A 166 -0.05 -15.49 -18.64
N GLY A 167 -0.20 -16.55 -17.85
CA GLY A 167 0.61 -17.77 -17.94
C GLY A 167 2.06 -17.62 -17.45
N ARG A 168 2.38 -16.55 -16.68
CA ARG A 168 3.72 -16.30 -16.11
C ARG A 168 3.90 -17.03 -14.77
N VAL A 169 3.61 -18.33 -14.74
CA VAL A 169 3.58 -19.16 -13.51
C VAL A 169 4.94 -19.17 -12.79
N ASP A 170 6.04 -19.31 -13.53
CA ASP A 170 7.39 -19.34 -12.93
C ASP A 170 7.77 -18.01 -12.25
N LEU A 171 7.39 -16.88 -12.84
CA LEU A 171 7.62 -15.56 -12.25
C LEU A 171 6.78 -15.38 -10.98
N ALA A 172 5.51 -15.75 -11.02
CA ALA A 172 4.62 -15.71 -9.86
C ALA A 172 5.13 -16.59 -8.71
N ARG A 173 5.59 -17.81 -9.03
CA ARG A 173 6.22 -18.72 -8.07
C ARG A 173 7.49 -18.11 -7.48
N GLY A 174 8.37 -17.54 -8.29
CA GLY A 174 9.59 -16.88 -7.83
C GLY A 174 9.32 -15.75 -6.82
N MET A 175 8.23 -14.99 -7.01
CA MET A 175 7.80 -13.97 -6.04
C MET A 175 7.37 -14.59 -4.70
N VAL A 176 6.65 -15.71 -4.71
CA VAL A 176 6.30 -16.45 -3.49
C VAL A 176 7.56 -16.97 -2.79
N GLU A 177 8.50 -17.52 -3.54
CA GLU A 177 9.77 -18.03 -3.00
C GLU A 177 10.68 -16.91 -2.46
N ASN A 178 10.58 -15.70 -2.99
CA ASN A 178 11.22 -14.52 -2.39
C ASN A 178 10.65 -14.21 -1.00
N PHE A 179 9.34 -14.36 -0.78
CA PHE A 179 8.77 -14.22 0.56
C PHE A 179 9.21 -15.32 1.52
N PHE A 180 9.42 -16.55 1.03
CA PHE A 180 10.04 -17.59 1.86
C PHE A 180 11.47 -17.19 2.29
N PHE A 181 12.22 -16.57 1.37
CA PHE A 181 13.54 -16.05 1.66
C PHE A 181 13.48 -14.90 2.68
N GLU A 182 12.53 -13.96 2.56
CA GLU A 182 12.35 -12.88 3.55
C GLU A 182 12.03 -13.44 4.94
N ILE A 183 11.10 -14.39 5.05
CA ILE A 183 10.75 -15.03 6.32
C ILE A 183 11.97 -15.74 6.95
N GLU A 184 12.82 -16.40 6.14
CA GLU A 184 13.98 -17.12 6.63
C GLU A 184 15.12 -16.20 7.07
N HIS A 185 15.35 -15.10 6.33
CA HIS A 185 16.56 -14.29 6.46
C HIS A 185 16.34 -12.89 6.98
N TYR A 186 15.09 -12.37 6.91
CA TYR A 186 14.71 -11.04 7.41
C TYR A 186 13.65 -11.12 8.51
N GLY A 187 13.26 -12.34 8.90
CA GLY A 187 12.39 -12.63 10.04
C GLY A 187 10.89 -12.54 9.74
N SER A 188 10.49 -11.95 8.61
CA SER A 188 9.10 -11.82 8.15
C SER A 188 9.06 -11.35 6.69
N ILE A 189 7.88 -11.38 6.08
CA ILE A 189 7.59 -10.57 4.89
C ILE A 189 7.59 -9.11 5.32
N LEU A 190 8.45 -8.33 4.69
CA LEU A 190 8.58 -6.91 4.97
C LEU A 190 7.57 -6.09 4.14
N ASN A 191 7.36 -4.84 4.54
CA ASN A 191 6.59 -3.89 3.74
C ASN A 191 7.13 -3.83 2.29
N ALA A 192 8.47 -3.78 2.16
CA ALA A 192 9.21 -4.05 0.93
C ALA A 192 10.66 -4.45 1.28
N ASN A 193 11.39 -5.05 0.34
CA ASN A 193 12.76 -5.52 0.55
C ASN A 193 13.78 -4.36 0.64
N ARG A 194 13.64 -3.53 1.67
CA ARG A 194 14.53 -2.40 1.94
C ARG A 194 14.86 -2.28 3.43
N THR A 195 16.06 -1.84 3.76
CA THR A 195 16.58 -1.84 5.14
C THR A 195 15.76 -1.04 6.14
N TYR A 196 15.07 0.02 5.72
CA TYR A 196 14.22 0.79 6.62
C TYR A 196 12.84 0.17 6.88
N TYR A 197 12.53 -0.97 6.26
CA TYR A 197 11.34 -1.76 6.53
C TYR A 197 11.57 -2.96 7.46
N LEU A 198 12.75 -3.09 8.06
CA LEU A 198 13.09 -4.20 8.97
C LEU A 198 12.25 -4.25 10.26
N THR A 199 11.35 -3.30 10.45
CA THR A 199 10.44 -3.22 11.61
C THR A 199 8.96 -3.36 11.24
N ARG A 200 8.62 -3.48 9.93
CA ARG A 200 7.24 -3.38 9.45
C ARG A 200 6.93 -4.37 8.34
N SER A 201 5.77 -5.05 8.47
CA SER A 201 5.21 -5.94 7.45
C SER A 201 4.17 -5.22 6.58
N GLN A 202 3.35 -5.98 5.86
CA GLN A 202 2.17 -5.54 5.09
C GLN A 202 1.03 -6.56 5.22
N PRO A 203 -0.22 -6.27 4.74
CA PRO A 203 -1.35 -7.18 4.85
C PRO A 203 -1.04 -8.62 4.40
N PRO A 204 -1.44 -9.64 5.19
CA PRO A 204 -0.99 -11.04 5.02
C PRO A 204 -1.72 -11.77 3.88
N PHE A 205 -1.16 -11.75 2.69
CA PHE A 205 -1.70 -12.44 1.51
C PHE A 205 -0.94 -13.72 1.12
N LEU A 206 0.14 -14.09 1.82
CA LEU A 206 1.00 -15.22 1.42
C LEU A 206 0.23 -16.53 1.22
N SER A 207 -0.71 -16.87 2.12
CA SER A 207 -1.48 -18.12 1.99
C SER A 207 -2.30 -18.17 0.70
N SER A 208 -2.89 -17.04 0.31
CA SER A 208 -3.63 -16.91 -0.95
C SER A 208 -2.70 -17.03 -2.15
N MET A 209 -1.51 -16.40 -2.11
CA MET A 209 -0.50 -16.52 -3.17
C MET A 209 -0.03 -17.97 -3.36
N ILE A 210 0.25 -18.68 -2.26
CA ILE A 210 0.64 -20.10 -2.29
C ILE A 210 -0.43 -20.94 -2.95
N ARG A 211 -1.70 -20.73 -2.58
CA ARG A 211 -2.82 -21.47 -3.12
C ARG A 211 -2.99 -21.24 -4.62
N ASP A 212 -2.97 -19.97 -5.04
CA ASP A 212 -3.16 -19.61 -6.45
C ASP A 212 -2.00 -20.15 -7.32
N VAL A 213 -0.75 -20.08 -6.85
CA VAL A 213 0.41 -20.66 -7.55
C VAL A 213 0.32 -22.19 -7.61
N TYR A 214 -0.05 -22.85 -6.51
CA TYR A 214 -0.20 -24.29 -6.47
C TYR A 214 -1.25 -24.78 -7.49
N GLU A 215 -2.42 -24.14 -7.54
CA GLU A 215 -3.50 -24.47 -8.47
C GLU A 215 -3.07 -24.21 -9.93
N ALA A 216 -2.33 -23.12 -10.18
CA ALA A 216 -1.80 -22.82 -11.51
C ALA A 216 -0.77 -23.85 -11.97
N GLN A 217 0.15 -24.29 -11.11
CA GLN A 217 1.16 -25.32 -11.41
C GLN A 217 0.52 -26.67 -11.75
N LEU A 218 -0.58 -27.04 -11.08
CA LEU A 218 -1.35 -28.24 -11.41
C LEU A 218 -1.96 -28.17 -12.81
N SER A 219 -2.44 -27.00 -13.21
CA SER A 219 -3.06 -26.75 -14.51
C SER A 219 -2.04 -26.71 -15.64
N ASP A 220 -0.91 -26.07 -15.39
CA ASP A 220 0.19 -25.88 -16.35
C ASP A 220 1.03 -27.16 -16.57
N ARG A 221 0.97 -28.10 -15.62
CA ARG A 221 1.78 -29.34 -15.61
C ARG A 221 3.29 -29.10 -15.69
N SER A 222 3.76 -27.92 -15.29
CA SER A 222 5.17 -27.57 -15.25
C SER A 222 5.96 -28.42 -14.24
N LEU A 223 5.28 -28.91 -13.20
CA LEU A 223 5.82 -29.78 -12.18
C LEU A 223 5.09 -31.13 -12.13
N SER A 224 5.80 -32.19 -11.79
CA SER A 224 5.17 -33.45 -11.42
C SER A 224 4.35 -33.29 -10.11
N ALA A 225 3.36 -34.13 -9.91
CA ALA A 225 2.56 -34.14 -8.68
C ALA A 225 3.42 -34.25 -7.41
N LYS A 226 4.52 -35.03 -7.46
CA LYS A 226 5.47 -35.17 -6.35
C LYS A 226 6.20 -33.86 -6.07
N GLN A 227 6.69 -33.17 -7.09
CA GLN A 227 7.38 -31.88 -6.94
C GLN A 227 6.44 -30.81 -6.42
N ASN A 228 5.21 -30.77 -6.93
CA ASN A 228 4.21 -29.80 -6.50
C ASN A 228 3.80 -30.02 -5.02
N ASN A 229 3.63 -31.27 -4.60
CA ASN A 229 3.36 -31.58 -3.19
C ASN A 229 4.57 -31.26 -2.28
N GLN A 230 5.79 -31.46 -2.75
CA GLN A 230 6.98 -31.07 -1.98
C GLN A 230 7.06 -29.54 -1.82
N TRP A 231 6.84 -28.81 -2.89
CA TRP A 231 6.77 -27.34 -2.85
C TRP A 231 5.67 -26.85 -1.89
N LEU A 232 4.49 -27.47 -1.91
CA LEU A 232 3.40 -27.14 -0.99
C LEU A 232 3.79 -27.42 0.48
N ALA A 233 4.52 -28.51 0.75
CA ALA A 233 4.99 -28.82 2.10
C ALA A 233 5.98 -27.78 2.63
N ASP A 234 6.87 -27.31 1.78
CA ASP A 234 7.80 -26.23 2.12
C ASP A 234 7.06 -24.90 2.31
N ALA A 235 6.14 -24.56 1.40
CA ALA A 235 5.28 -23.39 1.47
C ALA A 235 4.44 -23.34 2.75
N TYR A 236 3.86 -24.48 3.16
CA TYR A 236 3.08 -24.58 4.39
C TYR A 236 3.88 -24.19 5.63
N ARG A 237 5.14 -24.64 5.72
CA ARG A 237 6.02 -24.28 6.86
C ARG A 237 6.28 -22.77 6.92
N PHE A 238 6.50 -22.12 5.77
CA PHE A 238 6.68 -20.67 5.71
C PHE A 238 5.38 -19.93 5.99
N ALA A 239 4.27 -20.41 5.49
CA ALA A 239 2.97 -19.83 5.77
C ALA A 239 2.61 -19.89 7.27
N VAL A 240 2.91 -20.98 7.96
CA VAL A 240 2.76 -21.06 9.42
C VAL A 240 3.62 -20.03 10.16
N ARG A 241 4.87 -19.83 9.73
CA ARG A 241 5.77 -18.82 10.33
C ARG A 241 5.25 -17.41 10.10
N ASP A 242 4.80 -17.09 8.89
CA ASP A 242 4.23 -15.78 8.55
C ASP A 242 2.94 -15.52 9.33
N HIS A 243 2.04 -16.50 9.44
CA HIS A 243 0.83 -16.36 10.25
C HIS A 243 1.15 -16.08 11.73
N ASN A 244 2.18 -16.71 12.29
CA ASN A 244 2.60 -16.52 13.68
C ASN A 244 3.05 -15.08 13.98
N LEU A 245 3.53 -14.32 13.00
CA LEU A 245 3.81 -12.89 13.17
C LEU A 245 2.58 -12.13 13.67
N TRP A 246 1.42 -12.42 13.09
CA TRP A 246 0.16 -11.74 13.39
C TRP A 246 -0.48 -12.17 14.71
N LEU A 247 0.08 -13.19 15.37
CA LEU A 247 -0.31 -13.64 16.71
C LEU A 247 0.57 -13.08 17.83
N ASN A 248 1.66 -12.40 17.49
CA ASN A 248 2.55 -11.78 18.48
C ASN A 248 1.83 -10.68 19.28
N ASP A 249 2.30 -10.43 20.49
CA ASP A 249 1.66 -9.48 21.42
C ASP A 249 1.53 -8.07 20.84
N PHE A 250 2.50 -7.63 20.02
CA PHE A 250 2.42 -6.30 19.40
C PHE A 250 1.36 -6.19 18.29
N HIS A 251 0.95 -7.31 17.66
CA HIS A 251 -0.17 -7.33 16.72
C HIS A 251 -1.53 -7.68 17.38
N ARG A 252 -1.57 -7.90 18.69
CA ARG A 252 -2.81 -8.21 19.39
C ARG A 252 -3.64 -6.95 19.64
N ALA A 253 -4.91 -6.98 19.30
CA ALA A 253 -5.88 -5.92 19.59
C ALA A 253 -6.52 -6.13 20.96
N GLY A 254 -5.78 -5.88 22.05
CA GLY A 254 -6.23 -6.10 23.43
C GLY A 254 -6.71 -7.53 23.66
N ASP A 255 -7.81 -7.67 24.41
CA ASP A 255 -8.42 -8.96 24.77
C ASP A 255 -9.54 -9.41 23.80
N THR A 256 -9.61 -8.81 22.61
CA THR A 256 -10.66 -9.10 21.63
C THR A 256 -10.52 -10.45 20.93
N GLY A 257 -9.32 -11.04 20.94
CA GLY A 257 -8.95 -12.19 20.11
C GLY A 257 -8.72 -11.83 18.65
N LEU A 258 -8.70 -10.53 18.32
CA LEU A 258 -8.43 -9.98 16.99
C LEU A 258 -7.01 -9.41 16.89
N ALA A 259 -6.56 -9.18 15.67
CA ALA A 259 -5.28 -8.55 15.37
C ALA A 259 -5.44 -7.07 15.00
N ARG A 260 -4.35 -6.33 15.17
CA ARG A 260 -4.16 -4.93 14.74
C ARG A 260 -2.93 -4.80 13.85
N TYR A 261 -2.83 -3.69 13.12
CA TYR A 261 -1.58 -3.28 12.50
C TYR A 261 -0.65 -2.61 13.50
N PHE A 262 0.66 -2.88 13.42
CA PHE A 262 1.64 -2.32 14.34
C PHE A 262 3.07 -2.42 13.79
N ASP A 263 3.75 -1.30 13.63
CA ASP A 263 5.18 -1.21 13.29
C ASP A 263 6.03 -1.08 14.57
N LEU A 264 7.08 -1.88 14.69
CA LEU A 264 8.00 -1.85 15.83
C LEU A 264 8.92 -0.62 15.83
N GLY A 265 9.10 0.04 14.69
CA GLY A 265 9.89 1.27 14.58
C GLY A 265 9.30 2.46 15.33
N GLU A 266 10.09 3.50 15.51
CA GLU A 266 9.74 4.70 16.25
C GLU A 266 9.85 5.95 15.36
N GLY A 267 9.05 6.98 15.66
CA GLY A 267 9.10 8.28 14.99
C GLY A 267 8.61 8.29 13.55
N PRO A 268 8.91 9.35 12.78
CA PRO A 268 8.52 9.52 11.40
C PRO A 268 9.03 8.39 10.50
N VAL A 269 8.31 8.13 9.41
CA VAL A 269 8.74 7.14 8.41
C VAL A 269 9.63 7.77 7.34
N PRO A 270 10.64 7.05 6.84
CA PRO A 270 11.58 7.59 5.85
C PRO A 270 10.99 7.70 4.45
N GLU A 271 9.99 6.94 4.10
CA GLU A 271 9.35 6.94 2.78
C GLU A 271 8.61 8.23 2.42
N GLN A 272 8.47 9.15 3.38
CA GLN A 272 7.94 10.50 3.14
C GLN A 272 8.96 11.48 2.56
N GLU A 273 10.13 11.02 2.14
CA GLU A 273 11.18 11.90 1.60
C GLU A 273 10.71 12.70 0.38
N ASP A 274 9.86 12.11 -0.46
CA ASP A 274 9.28 12.77 -1.64
C ASP A 274 8.22 13.82 -1.28
N ASP A 275 7.57 13.69 -0.11
CA ASP A 275 6.61 14.68 0.43
C ASP A 275 7.12 15.27 1.75
N SER A 276 8.10 16.13 1.63
CA SER A 276 8.74 16.79 2.79
C SER A 276 7.80 17.70 3.57
N THR A 277 6.55 17.92 3.14
CA THR A 277 5.56 18.76 3.84
C THR A 277 4.53 17.93 4.59
N TYR A 278 4.45 16.63 4.41
CA TYR A 278 3.40 15.77 4.98
C TYR A 278 3.21 15.99 6.49
N TYR A 279 4.21 15.74 7.31
CA TYR A 279 4.06 15.91 8.77
C TYR A 279 3.85 17.37 9.20
N PRO A 280 4.55 18.38 8.65
CA PRO A 280 4.18 19.78 8.86
C PRO A 280 2.73 20.11 8.50
N ASP A 281 2.18 19.56 7.43
CA ASP A 281 0.80 19.78 7.02
C ASP A 281 -0.20 19.10 7.97
N VAL A 282 0.13 17.91 8.48
CA VAL A 282 -0.62 17.26 9.56
C VAL A 282 -0.67 18.15 10.81
N ILE A 283 0.48 18.71 11.26
CA ILE A 283 0.53 19.61 12.42
C ILE A 283 -0.35 20.84 12.17
N ARG A 284 -0.23 21.48 11.01
CA ARG A 284 -1.05 22.67 10.66
C ARG A 284 -2.53 22.34 10.67
N TRP A 285 -2.90 21.19 10.13
CA TRP A 285 -4.28 20.74 10.13
C TRP A 285 -4.81 20.55 11.57
N LEU A 286 -4.05 19.90 12.44
CA LEU A 286 -4.41 19.68 13.84
C LEU A 286 -4.51 21.00 14.61
N LEU A 287 -3.61 21.95 14.38
CA LEU A 287 -3.66 23.29 14.98
C LEU A 287 -4.91 24.07 14.52
N ALA A 288 -5.34 23.87 13.29
CA ALA A 288 -6.59 24.45 12.77
C ALA A 288 -7.87 23.78 13.31
N HIS A 289 -7.74 22.58 13.90
CA HIS A 289 -8.84 21.79 14.47
C HIS A 289 -8.59 21.42 15.95
N PRO A 290 -8.46 22.39 16.86
CA PRO A 290 -7.92 22.19 18.21
C PRO A 290 -8.78 21.31 19.14
N ASN A 291 -10.00 20.95 18.71
CA ASN A 291 -10.89 20.07 19.48
C ASN A 291 -10.87 18.62 18.98
N VAL A 292 -10.02 18.30 18.01
CA VAL A 292 -9.94 16.98 17.37
C VAL A 292 -8.57 16.40 17.70
N HIS A 293 -8.55 15.29 18.47
CA HIS A 293 -7.31 14.57 18.82
C HIS A 293 -6.20 15.48 19.35
N THR A 294 -6.47 16.15 20.47
CA THR A 294 -5.50 17.06 21.15
C THR A 294 -4.25 16.33 21.63
N ASP A 295 -4.31 15.02 21.81
CA ASP A 295 -3.25 14.10 22.21
C ASP A 295 -2.21 13.85 21.10
N TYR A 296 -2.52 14.20 19.85
CA TYR A 296 -1.56 14.05 18.75
C TYR A 296 -0.48 15.12 18.72
N LEU A 297 -0.70 16.25 19.37
CA LEU A 297 0.28 17.35 19.44
C LEU A 297 0.99 17.39 20.78
N VAL A 298 2.30 17.62 20.72
CA VAL A 298 3.16 17.89 21.86
C VAL A 298 3.77 19.27 21.69
N HIS A 299 3.65 20.12 22.71
CA HIS A 299 4.38 21.38 22.73
C HIS A 299 5.85 21.08 23.07
N ALA A 300 6.76 21.52 22.22
CA ALA A 300 8.19 21.35 22.41
C ALA A 300 8.81 22.73 22.68
N PRO A 301 9.33 22.99 23.88
CA PRO A 301 10.03 24.24 24.18
C PRO A 301 11.34 24.34 23.39
N ASP A 302 11.81 25.58 23.15
CA ASP A 302 13.06 25.84 22.41
C ASP A 302 14.29 25.24 23.10
N GLN A 303 14.22 25.04 24.43
CA GLN A 303 15.26 24.41 25.24
C GLN A 303 14.61 23.33 26.12
N PRO A 304 14.53 22.09 25.64
CA PRO A 304 13.94 20.99 26.40
C PRO A 304 14.81 20.61 27.61
N ASP A 305 14.17 20.22 28.69
CA ASP A 305 14.83 19.52 29.78
C ASP A 305 15.13 18.04 29.43
N ALA A 306 15.82 17.31 30.31
CA ALA A 306 16.22 15.91 30.05
C ALA A 306 15.01 14.97 29.83
N ALA A 307 13.86 15.24 30.45
CA ALA A 307 12.64 14.42 30.27
C ALA A 307 11.97 14.72 28.92
N GLU A 308 11.99 15.98 28.51
CA GLU A 308 11.50 16.41 27.20
C GLU A 308 12.42 15.93 26.07
N GLU A 309 13.76 16.02 26.26
CA GLU A 309 14.73 15.42 25.33
C GLU A 309 14.46 13.92 25.11
N ALA A 310 14.18 13.17 26.18
CA ALA A 310 13.84 11.75 26.07
C ALA A 310 12.53 11.50 25.31
N LYS A 311 11.54 12.40 25.40
CA LYS A 311 10.31 12.34 24.59
C LYS A 311 10.59 12.68 23.12
N LEU A 312 11.35 13.73 22.87
CA LEU A 312 11.72 14.17 21.53
C LEU A 312 12.57 13.11 20.79
N ALA A 313 13.43 12.39 21.52
CA ALA A 313 14.21 11.30 20.96
C ALA A 313 13.35 10.16 20.38
N LYS A 314 12.15 9.93 20.94
CA LYS A 314 11.21 8.93 20.42
C LYS A 314 10.49 9.37 19.15
N ILE A 315 10.50 10.66 18.84
CA ILE A 315 9.90 11.22 17.62
C ILE A 315 10.96 11.60 16.57
N SER A 316 12.20 11.16 16.74
CA SER A 316 13.26 11.31 15.74
C SER A 316 13.09 10.28 14.61
N CYS A 317 13.59 10.61 13.42
CA CYS A 317 13.62 9.66 12.30
C CYS A 317 14.42 8.40 12.65
N ASP A 318 13.95 7.27 12.17
CA ASP A 318 14.64 5.99 12.29
C ASP A 318 15.74 5.77 11.23
N VAL A 319 15.85 6.67 10.24
CA VAL A 319 16.95 6.67 9.25
C VAL A 319 17.41 8.09 8.91
N ASN A 320 18.70 8.24 8.58
CA ASN A 320 19.32 9.53 8.29
C ASN A 320 19.22 9.97 6.82
N VAL A 321 18.23 9.53 6.09
CA VAL A 321 18.06 9.88 4.67
C VAL A 321 17.00 10.92 4.44
N SER A 322 16.01 11.00 5.32
CA SER A 322 14.86 11.88 5.14
C SER A 322 15.10 13.26 5.75
N THR A 323 14.74 14.30 5.00
CA THR A 323 14.69 15.69 5.50
C THR A 323 13.38 15.98 6.25
N VAL A 324 12.42 15.08 6.20
CA VAL A 324 11.08 15.20 6.82
C VAL A 324 11.20 15.41 8.33
N CYS A 325 12.08 14.68 9.00
CA CYS A 325 12.28 14.79 10.44
C CYS A 325 12.70 16.20 10.88
N LYS A 326 13.52 16.87 10.08
CA LYS A 326 13.97 18.24 10.37
C LYS A 326 12.86 19.27 10.23
N ARG A 327 11.76 18.91 9.57
CA ARG A 327 10.62 19.78 9.27
C ARG A 327 9.35 19.41 10.01
N ALA A 328 9.36 18.35 10.78
CA ALA A 328 8.22 17.89 11.56
C ALA A 328 7.97 18.73 12.83
N HIS A 329 8.15 20.07 12.70
CA HIS A 329 7.96 21.04 13.76
C HIS A 329 7.29 22.29 13.17
N VAL A 330 6.17 22.72 13.74
CA VAL A 330 5.42 23.90 13.33
C VAL A 330 4.94 24.65 14.57
N ASP A 331 5.28 25.93 14.68
CA ASP A 331 4.82 26.84 15.73
C ASP A 331 4.99 26.27 17.15
N GLY A 332 6.16 25.69 17.42
CA GLY A 332 6.47 25.08 18.74
C GLY A 332 5.77 23.75 19.02
N HIS A 333 5.16 23.12 18.01
CA HIS A 333 4.46 21.83 18.16
C HIS A 333 5.11 20.73 17.32
N TRP A 334 5.12 19.52 17.91
CA TRP A 334 5.55 18.27 17.33
C TRP A 334 4.37 17.31 17.33
N LEU A 335 4.44 16.27 16.49
CA LEU A 335 3.53 15.14 16.61
C LEU A 335 3.98 14.21 17.75
N SER A 336 3.04 13.68 18.50
CA SER A 336 3.33 12.78 19.62
C SER A 336 3.93 11.45 19.13
N ALA A 337 4.64 10.74 20.01
CA ALA A 337 5.14 9.41 19.72
C ALA A 337 3.99 8.43 19.42
N ASP A 338 2.84 8.58 20.07
CA ASP A 338 1.63 7.77 19.84
C ASP A 338 1.05 8.01 18.45
N TYR A 339 0.98 9.28 17.98
CA TYR A 339 0.60 9.60 16.61
C TYR A 339 1.50 8.88 15.60
N TYR A 340 2.84 8.92 15.79
CA TYR A 340 3.74 8.24 14.87
C TYR A 340 3.57 6.70 14.88
N LYS A 341 3.21 6.12 16.02
CA LYS A 341 2.85 4.68 16.07
C LYS A 341 1.62 4.39 15.22
N GLY A 342 0.62 5.26 15.27
CA GLY A 342 -0.58 5.15 14.43
C GLY A 342 -0.27 5.33 12.95
N ASP A 343 0.53 6.35 12.59
CA ASP A 343 0.97 6.59 11.21
C ASP A 343 1.77 5.39 10.65
N ARG A 344 2.69 4.82 11.44
CA ARG A 344 3.44 3.61 11.07
C ARG A 344 2.55 2.39 10.90
N ALA A 345 1.59 2.19 11.80
CA ALA A 345 0.60 1.12 11.70
C ALA A 345 -0.33 1.30 10.48
N MET A 346 -0.69 2.54 10.14
CA MET A 346 -1.44 2.84 8.92
C MET A 346 -0.66 2.40 7.67
N ARG A 347 0.65 2.64 7.63
CA ARG A 347 1.49 2.23 6.49
C ARG A 347 1.68 0.72 6.41
N GLU A 348 1.69 0.01 7.54
CA GLU A 348 1.62 -1.45 7.54
C GLU A 348 0.30 -1.95 6.93
N SER A 349 -0.80 -1.20 7.13
CA SER A 349 -2.09 -1.53 6.55
C SER A 349 -2.16 -1.34 5.03
N GLY A 350 -1.29 -0.52 4.45
CA GLY A 350 -1.28 -0.15 3.03
C GLY A 350 -2.31 0.92 2.64
N TYR A 351 -3.09 1.47 3.60
CA TYR A 351 -4.13 2.50 3.35
C TYR A 351 -3.64 3.90 3.74
N ASP A 352 -2.50 4.33 3.22
CA ASP A 352 -1.75 5.51 3.64
C ASP A 352 -1.79 6.69 2.62
N PRO A 353 -2.24 7.90 3.05
CA PRO A 353 -3.03 8.19 4.24
C PRO A 353 -4.55 8.12 4.02
N SER A 354 -5.28 7.97 5.12
CA SER A 354 -6.73 8.07 5.19
C SER A 354 -7.17 8.68 6.53
N PHE A 355 -8.46 9.01 6.68
CA PHE A 355 -9.03 9.42 7.98
C PHE A 355 -9.77 8.29 8.68
N ARG A 356 -9.59 7.05 8.22
CA ARG A 356 -10.28 5.87 8.73
C ARG A 356 -10.17 5.68 10.24
N PHE A 357 -9.00 5.97 10.80
CA PHE A 357 -8.69 5.82 12.22
C PHE A 357 -8.31 7.17 12.85
N GLY A 358 -9.20 8.15 12.70
CA GLY A 358 -8.96 9.53 13.10
C GLY A 358 -8.15 10.31 12.04
N PRO A 359 -7.86 11.59 12.27
CA PRO A 359 -7.12 12.42 11.33
C PRO A 359 -5.81 11.77 10.92
N PHE A 360 -5.62 11.61 9.59
CA PHE A 360 -4.46 10.94 8.99
C PHE A 360 -4.18 9.55 9.57
N SER A 361 -5.22 8.89 10.08
CA SER A 361 -5.17 7.55 10.71
C SER A 361 -4.15 7.41 11.85
N GLY A 362 -3.94 8.49 12.63
CA GLY A 362 -3.01 8.52 13.75
C GLY A 362 -3.33 7.55 14.89
N SER A 363 -4.54 6.94 14.94
CA SER A 363 -4.94 5.92 15.91
C SER A 363 -5.06 4.52 15.33
N THR A 364 -4.42 4.23 14.18
CA THR A 364 -4.53 2.91 13.53
C THR A 364 -4.19 1.76 14.49
N HIS A 365 -3.14 1.91 15.29
CA HIS A 365 -2.67 0.89 16.24
C HIS A 365 -3.61 0.66 17.44
N HIS A 366 -4.63 1.49 17.63
CA HIS A 366 -5.70 1.32 18.62
C HIS A 366 -6.91 0.54 18.08
N ASN A 367 -6.86 0.11 16.82
CA ASN A 367 -8.01 -0.50 16.17
C ASN A 367 -7.76 -1.95 15.75
N ALA A 368 -8.80 -2.78 15.85
CA ALA A 368 -8.90 -4.08 15.19
C ALA A 368 -9.58 -3.89 13.82
N PRO A 369 -8.84 -3.84 12.71
CA PRO A 369 -9.42 -3.58 11.39
C PRO A 369 -10.11 -4.81 10.81
N ILE A 370 -11.27 -4.61 10.17
CA ILE A 370 -12.01 -5.70 9.52
C ILE A 370 -11.21 -6.34 8.39
N CYS A 371 -10.42 -5.57 7.62
CA CYS A 371 -9.60 -6.10 6.54
C CYS A 371 -8.57 -7.11 7.05
N LEU A 372 -7.74 -6.74 8.03
CA LEU A 372 -6.71 -7.62 8.59
C LEU A 372 -7.33 -8.90 9.16
N ASN A 373 -8.41 -8.79 9.93
CA ASN A 373 -9.02 -9.93 10.58
C ASN A 373 -9.74 -10.86 9.59
N SER A 374 -10.28 -10.31 8.48
CA SER A 374 -10.79 -11.12 7.35
C SER A 374 -9.67 -11.86 6.62
N LEU A 375 -8.53 -11.19 6.39
CA LEU A 375 -7.35 -11.81 5.80
C LEU A 375 -6.82 -12.96 6.65
N LEU A 376 -6.72 -12.76 7.98
CA LEU A 376 -6.25 -13.80 8.90
C LEU A 376 -7.22 -14.98 9.00
N TYR A 377 -8.54 -14.73 8.98
CA TYR A 377 -9.53 -15.81 8.87
C TYR A 377 -9.30 -16.64 7.60
N LYS A 378 -9.16 -15.96 6.45
CA LYS A 378 -8.88 -16.66 5.20
C LYS A 378 -7.55 -17.39 5.26
N TYR A 379 -6.54 -16.80 5.86
CA TYR A 379 -5.22 -17.40 6.04
C TYR A 379 -5.32 -18.72 6.81
N GLU A 380 -6.05 -18.75 7.92
CA GLU A 380 -6.30 -19.95 8.73
C GLU A 380 -7.07 -21.01 7.92
N ARG A 381 -8.02 -20.60 7.09
CA ARG A 381 -8.73 -21.52 6.16
C ARG A 381 -7.83 -22.08 5.07
N ASP A 382 -6.92 -21.26 4.54
CA ASP A 382 -5.95 -21.70 3.54
C ASP A 382 -4.91 -22.64 4.17
N LEU A 383 -4.46 -22.39 5.42
CA LEU A 383 -3.59 -23.32 6.15
C LEU A 383 -4.27 -24.67 6.42
N ALA A 384 -5.56 -24.66 6.76
CA ALA A 384 -6.34 -25.90 6.88
C ALA A 384 -6.37 -26.66 5.54
N TRP A 385 -6.64 -25.97 4.44
CA TRP A 385 -6.62 -26.55 3.09
C TRP A 385 -5.25 -27.13 2.69
N MET A 386 -4.16 -26.41 2.99
CA MET A 386 -2.79 -26.92 2.75
C MET A 386 -2.53 -28.18 3.57
N ALA A 387 -2.90 -28.19 4.85
CA ALA A 387 -2.74 -29.35 5.73
C ALA A 387 -3.55 -30.57 5.21
N GLU A 388 -4.75 -30.36 4.73
CA GLU A 388 -5.58 -31.42 4.09
C GLU A 388 -4.89 -32.00 2.84
N LYS A 389 -4.38 -31.11 1.95
CA LYS A 389 -3.64 -31.52 0.75
C LYS A 389 -2.39 -32.34 1.10
N LEU A 390 -1.75 -32.03 2.21
CA LEU A 390 -0.57 -32.72 2.75
C LEU A 390 -0.94 -33.94 3.62
N SER A 391 -2.22 -34.32 3.71
CA SER A 391 -2.74 -35.43 4.52
C SER A 391 -2.45 -35.28 6.03
N ASN A 392 -2.36 -34.03 6.52
CA ASN A 392 -2.23 -33.70 7.94
C ASN A 392 -3.58 -33.27 8.53
N ALA A 393 -4.42 -34.25 8.85
CA ALA A 393 -5.76 -34.00 9.37
C ALA A 393 -5.77 -33.32 10.77
N ALA A 394 -4.73 -33.51 11.57
CA ALA A 394 -4.63 -32.89 12.90
C ALA A 394 -4.46 -31.37 12.78
N ASP A 395 -3.50 -30.91 11.97
CA ASP A 395 -3.29 -29.49 11.73
C ASP A 395 -4.50 -28.88 11.04
N ALA A 396 -5.09 -29.54 10.05
CA ALA A 396 -6.29 -29.06 9.36
C ALA A 396 -7.44 -28.79 10.34
N LYS A 397 -7.66 -29.68 11.30
CA LYS A 397 -8.65 -29.49 12.37
C LYS A 397 -8.32 -28.30 13.26
N GLN A 398 -7.07 -28.14 13.65
CA GLN A 398 -6.62 -27.04 14.49
C GLN A 398 -6.82 -25.69 13.80
N TRP A 399 -6.41 -25.57 12.54
CA TRP A 399 -6.58 -24.34 11.76
C TRP A 399 -8.05 -23.98 11.55
N ASN A 400 -8.90 -24.97 11.27
CA ASN A 400 -10.34 -24.73 11.19
C ASN A 400 -10.92 -24.23 12.52
N GLN A 401 -10.45 -24.74 13.65
CA GLN A 401 -10.88 -24.25 14.98
C GLN A 401 -10.45 -22.80 15.23
N GLN A 402 -9.22 -22.43 14.83
CA GLN A 402 -8.72 -21.06 14.94
C GLN A 402 -9.53 -20.10 14.05
N ALA A 403 -9.80 -20.48 12.82
CA ALA A 403 -10.64 -19.71 11.91
C ALA A 403 -12.04 -19.46 12.49
N GLU A 404 -12.69 -20.47 13.06
CA GLU A 404 -14.02 -20.31 13.68
C GLU A 404 -13.98 -19.41 14.94
N ALA A 405 -12.93 -19.51 15.74
CA ALA A 405 -12.74 -18.60 16.88
C ALA A 405 -12.57 -17.14 16.42
N ARG A 406 -11.78 -16.91 15.35
CA ARG A 406 -11.64 -15.58 14.75
C ARG A 406 -12.95 -15.07 14.16
N ARG A 407 -13.70 -15.91 13.43
CA ARG A 407 -15.02 -15.56 12.91
C ARG A 407 -15.97 -15.12 14.02
N ALA A 408 -15.99 -15.85 15.13
CA ALA A 408 -16.80 -15.48 16.30
C ALA A 408 -16.39 -14.11 16.87
N ALA A 409 -15.10 -13.82 16.96
CA ALA A 409 -14.60 -12.52 17.41
C ALA A 409 -14.93 -11.39 16.41
N ILE A 410 -14.76 -11.61 15.11
CA ILE A 410 -15.17 -10.67 14.05
C ILE A 410 -16.66 -10.34 14.20
N ASN A 411 -17.52 -11.35 14.31
CA ASN A 411 -18.97 -11.14 14.43
C ASN A 411 -19.35 -10.41 15.73
N LYS A 412 -18.62 -10.66 16.81
CA LYS A 412 -18.87 -10.02 18.11
C LYS A 412 -18.49 -8.53 18.11
N TYR A 413 -17.33 -8.18 17.56
CA TYR A 413 -16.76 -6.85 17.72
C TYR A 413 -16.93 -5.97 16.48
N LEU A 414 -16.95 -6.55 15.27
CA LEU A 414 -16.87 -5.79 14.03
C LEU A 414 -18.20 -5.74 13.25
N TRP A 415 -19.12 -6.70 13.44
CA TRP A 415 -20.43 -6.67 12.79
C TRP A 415 -21.38 -5.68 13.47
N ASN A 416 -21.99 -4.80 12.68
CA ASN A 416 -23.06 -3.91 13.14
C ASN A 416 -24.38 -4.30 12.46
N ALA A 417 -25.27 -4.96 13.22
CA ALA A 417 -26.52 -5.47 12.69
C ALA A 417 -27.52 -4.36 12.30
N SER A 418 -27.44 -3.17 12.94
CA SER A 418 -28.31 -2.06 12.60
C SER A 418 -27.93 -1.35 11.30
N GLU A 419 -26.63 -1.32 10.99
CA GLU A 419 -26.09 -0.75 9.75
C GLU A 419 -26.00 -1.80 8.62
N GLY A 420 -26.07 -3.09 8.94
CA GLY A 420 -25.88 -4.17 7.99
C GLY A 420 -24.47 -4.23 7.40
N MET A 421 -23.47 -3.76 8.14
CA MET A 421 -22.08 -3.61 7.70
C MET A 421 -21.08 -4.02 8.79
N TYR A 422 -19.86 -4.30 8.37
CA TYR A 422 -18.74 -4.42 9.28
C TYR A 422 -18.03 -3.07 9.43
N PHE A 423 -17.66 -2.77 10.69
CA PHE A 423 -16.85 -1.62 11.07
C PHE A 423 -15.60 -2.07 11.81
N ASP A 424 -14.59 -1.23 11.83
CA ASP A 424 -13.42 -1.43 12.68
C ASP A 424 -13.79 -1.23 14.16
N TYR A 425 -13.01 -1.80 15.05
CA TYR A 425 -13.25 -1.70 16.48
C TYR A 425 -12.06 -1.08 17.20
N ASP A 426 -12.30 0.07 17.82
CA ASP A 426 -11.36 0.69 18.73
C ASP A 426 -11.37 -0.07 20.05
N TYR A 427 -10.32 -0.86 20.29
CA TYR A 427 -10.24 -1.70 21.48
C TYR A 427 -9.74 -0.94 22.72
N VAL A 428 -9.21 0.27 22.57
CA VAL A 428 -8.83 1.18 23.67
C VAL A 428 -10.06 1.90 24.20
N GLU A 429 -10.87 2.45 23.28
CA GLU A 429 -12.13 3.13 23.60
C GLU A 429 -13.33 2.18 23.74
N HIS A 430 -13.13 0.89 23.48
CA HIS A 430 -14.17 -0.15 23.54
C HIS A 430 -15.44 0.14 22.73
N ARG A 431 -15.27 0.66 21.51
CA ARG A 431 -16.39 1.03 20.61
C ARG A 431 -16.11 0.70 19.17
N GLN A 432 -17.18 0.44 18.40
CA GLN A 432 -17.08 0.37 16.94
C GLN A 432 -16.84 1.75 16.35
N SER A 433 -16.04 1.80 15.29
CA SER A 433 -15.95 2.97 14.41
C SER A 433 -17.30 3.22 13.73
N THR A 434 -17.55 4.46 13.36
CA THR A 434 -18.68 4.84 12.49
C THR A 434 -18.22 5.20 11.07
N TYR A 435 -16.92 5.04 10.79
CA TYR A 435 -16.32 5.38 9.50
C TYR A 435 -16.61 4.26 8.48
N ARG A 436 -17.48 4.54 7.50
CA ARG A 436 -17.80 3.60 6.43
C ARG A 436 -16.63 3.50 5.47
N TYR A 437 -16.02 2.30 5.42
CA TYR A 437 -14.84 2.03 4.62
C TYR A 437 -15.02 0.79 3.75
N LEU A 438 -14.49 0.80 2.52
CA LEU A 438 -14.72 -0.24 1.51
C LEU A 438 -14.34 -1.65 1.98
N THR A 439 -13.41 -1.74 2.94
CA THR A 439 -12.98 -3.03 3.50
C THR A 439 -14.09 -3.79 4.24
N THR A 440 -15.27 -3.18 4.43
CA THR A 440 -16.48 -3.90 4.90
C THR A 440 -16.83 -5.11 4.02
N PHE A 441 -16.39 -5.15 2.76
CA PHE A 441 -16.64 -6.27 1.83
C PHE A 441 -15.58 -7.38 1.88
N TYR A 442 -14.48 -7.21 2.62
CA TYR A 442 -13.46 -8.26 2.79
C TYR A 442 -14.03 -9.58 3.35
N PRO A 443 -15.00 -9.56 4.30
CA PRO A 443 -15.66 -10.77 4.78
C PRO A 443 -16.37 -11.61 3.71
N LEU A 444 -16.88 -11.01 2.63
CA LEU A 444 -17.44 -11.76 1.49
C LEU A 444 -16.37 -12.61 0.80
N TRP A 445 -15.25 -11.96 0.45
CA TRP A 445 -14.13 -12.64 -0.20
C TRP A 445 -13.47 -13.69 0.71
N ALA A 446 -13.27 -13.36 1.99
CA ALA A 446 -12.69 -14.27 2.97
C ALA A 446 -13.61 -15.47 3.28
N GLY A 447 -14.94 -15.29 3.19
CA GLY A 447 -15.93 -16.31 3.56
C GLY A 447 -16.31 -16.28 5.04
N VAL A 448 -16.18 -15.11 5.67
CA VAL A 448 -16.60 -14.86 7.06
C VAL A 448 -18.11 -14.67 7.17
N ALA A 449 -18.69 -13.91 6.23
CA ALA A 449 -20.08 -13.46 6.27
C ALA A 449 -21.07 -14.64 6.12
N ASP A 450 -22.10 -14.68 6.97
CA ASP A 450 -23.25 -15.55 6.82
C ASP A 450 -24.31 -14.96 5.88
N GLU A 451 -25.40 -15.71 5.61
CA GLU A 451 -26.46 -15.29 4.67
C GLU A 451 -27.10 -13.96 5.04
N GLN A 452 -27.30 -13.67 6.33
CA GLN A 452 -27.88 -12.41 6.79
C GLN A 452 -26.90 -11.25 6.61
N GLN A 453 -25.64 -11.49 6.89
CA GLN A 453 -24.57 -10.51 6.70
C GLN A 453 -24.32 -10.21 5.22
N ILE A 454 -24.37 -11.23 4.36
CA ILE A 454 -24.29 -11.06 2.89
C ILE A 454 -25.39 -10.09 2.42
N LYS A 455 -26.65 -10.30 2.82
CA LYS A 455 -27.75 -9.40 2.45
C LYS A 455 -27.55 -7.97 2.97
N GLY A 456 -27.02 -7.81 4.19
CA GLY A 456 -26.65 -6.50 4.71
C GLY A 456 -25.62 -5.80 3.86
N LEU A 457 -24.57 -6.53 3.47
CA LEU A 457 -23.49 -6.00 2.61
C LEU A 457 -23.97 -5.67 1.19
N GLU A 458 -24.82 -6.51 0.59
CA GLU A 458 -25.46 -6.21 -0.70
C GLU A 458 -26.25 -4.88 -0.64
N ASN A 459 -27.01 -4.68 0.43
CA ASN A 459 -27.77 -3.44 0.64
C ASN A 459 -26.87 -2.23 0.89
N SER A 460 -25.67 -2.42 1.47
CA SER A 460 -24.74 -1.33 1.79
C SER A 460 -23.85 -0.90 0.63
N LEU A 461 -23.85 -1.65 -0.48
CA LEU A 461 -22.99 -1.37 -1.65
C LEU A 461 -23.20 0.04 -2.22
N HIS A 462 -24.43 0.57 -2.18
CA HIS A 462 -24.77 1.90 -2.68
C HIS A 462 -23.98 3.04 -2.01
N TRP A 463 -23.45 2.83 -0.79
CA TRP A 463 -22.63 3.83 -0.11
C TRP A 463 -21.30 4.08 -0.82
N PHE A 464 -20.74 3.05 -1.47
CA PHE A 464 -19.40 3.08 -2.06
C PHE A 464 -19.41 3.16 -3.58
N GLU A 465 -20.52 2.77 -4.20
CA GLU A 465 -20.63 2.69 -5.66
C GLU A 465 -20.75 4.08 -6.29
N GLN A 466 -19.78 4.40 -7.14
CA GLN A 466 -19.67 5.64 -7.90
C GLN A 466 -19.78 5.37 -9.40
N PRO A 467 -19.92 6.39 -10.26
CA PRO A 467 -19.95 6.19 -11.71
C PRO A 467 -18.76 5.42 -12.26
N GLY A 468 -17.55 5.65 -11.76
CA GLY A 468 -16.29 5.05 -12.24
C GLY A 468 -15.82 3.81 -11.48
N GLY A 469 -16.55 3.34 -10.46
CA GLY A 469 -16.13 2.19 -9.64
C GLY A 469 -16.50 2.34 -8.16
N LEU A 470 -15.72 1.72 -7.28
CA LEU A 470 -15.92 1.78 -5.83
C LEU A 470 -14.99 2.82 -5.19
N ALA A 471 -15.54 3.76 -4.43
CA ALA A 471 -14.78 4.67 -3.59
C ALA A 471 -14.32 3.98 -2.31
N MET A 472 -13.18 4.41 -1.76
CA MET A 472 -12.61 3.83 -0.55
C MET A 472 -13.44 4.08 0.70
N SER A 473 -14.07 5.25 0.80
CA SER A 473 -14.92 5.64 1.92
C SER A 473 -16.09 6.49 1.45
N THR A 474 -16.95 6.88 2.39
CA THR A 474 -18.04 7.83 2.15
C THR A 474 -17.66 9.27 2.52
N TYR A 475 -16.40 9.51 2.88
CA TYR A 475 -15.91 10.79 3.37
C TYR A 475 -14.83 11.35 2.44
N ASP A 476 -15.01 12.59 2.03
CA ASP A 476 -13.97 13.36 1.35
C ASP A 476 -13.09 14.04 2.42
N SER A 477 -12.00 13.38 2.75
CA SER A 477 -11.03 13.90 3.72
C SER A 477 -9.89 14.70 3.07
N GLY A 478 -9.85 14.73 1.74
CA GLY A 478 -8.72 15.26 0.98
C GLY A 478 -7.50 14.32 0.93
N THR A 479 -7.58 13.11 1.53
CA THR A 479 -6.50 12.13 1.48
C THR A 479 -6.74 11.06 0.41
N GLN A 480 -5.66 10.46 -0.07
CA GLN A 480 -5.71 9.60 -1.26
C GLN A 480 -6.44 8.25 -1.06
N TRP A 481 -6.65 7.80 0.19
CA TRP A 481 -7.35 6.56 0.48
C TRP A 481 -8.77 6.77 1.01
N ASP A 482 -9.37 7.92 0.69
CA ASP A 482 -10.76 8.25 0.96
C ASP A 482 -11.51 8.64 -0.33
N LEU A 483 -12.78 9.07 -0.24
CA LEU A 483 -13.51 9.63 -1.38
C LEU A 483 -12.75 10.87 -1.91
N PRO A 484 -12.61 11.11 -3.22
CA PRO A 484 -13.29 10.43 -4.35
C PRO A 484 -12.50 9.26 -4.95
N TYR A 485 -11.47 8.78 -4.28
CA TYR A 485 -10.54 7.83 -4.88
C TYR A 485 -10.98 6.38 -4.75
N GLY A 486 -10.77 5.63 -5.83
CA GLY A 486 -10.93 4.18 -5.92
C GLY A 486 -9.61 3.52 -6.31
N TRP A 487 -9.33 2.39 -5.67
CA TRP A 487 -8.10 1.63 -5.80
C TRP A 487 -8.38 0.21 -6.26
N ALA A 488 -7.53 -0.30 -7.14
CA ALA A 488 -7.71 -1.62 -7.74
C ALA A 488 -7.75 -2.78 -6.72
N PRO A 489 -6.86 -2.85 -5.71
CA PRO A 489 -6.85 -3.95 -4.75
C PRO A 489 -8.16 -4.11 -3.96
N PRO A 490 -8.65 -3.11 -3.20
CA PRO A 490 -9.90 -3.27 -2.46
C PRO A 490 -11.12 -3.44 -3.37
N SER A 491 -11.12 -2.79 -4.55
CA SER A 491 -12.19 -2.96 -5.54
C SER A 491 -12.26 -4.40 -6.03
N TRP A 492 -11.10 -5.02 -6.35
CA TRP A 492 -11.06 -6.42 -6.76
C TRP A 492 -11.50 -7.37 -5.64
N ILE A 493 -11.07 -7.15 -4.39
CA ILE A 493 -11.52 -7.96 -3.25
C ILE A 493 -13.04 -7.89 -3.08
N ALA A 494 -13.63 -6.69 -3.18
CA ALA A 494 -15.08 -6.53 -3.12
C ALA A 494 -15.79 -7.28 -4.27
N ILE A 495 -15.34 -7.08 -5.52
CA ILE A 495 -15.89 -7.72 -6.71
C ILE A 495 -15.81 -9.25 -6.61
N ALA A 496 -14.63 -9.79 -6.27
CA ALA A 496 -14.42 -11.22 -6.10
C ALA A 496 -15.24 -11.79 -4.91
N GLY A 497 -15.49 -10.95 -3.89
CA GLY A 497 -16.38 -11.28 -2.78
C GLY A 497 -17.82 -11.45 -3.24
N PHE A 498 -18.38 -10.52 -4.01
CA PHE A 498 -19.74 -10.62 -4.58
C PHE A 498 -19.87 -11.82 -5.53
N GLU A 499 -18.88 -12.05 -6.41
CA GLU A 499 -18.84 -13.25 -7.26
C GLU A 499 -18.88 -14.53 -6.43
N LYS A 500 -18.06 -14.62 -5.38
CA LYS A 500 -17.94 -15.79 -4.51
C LYS A 500 -19.24 -16.16 -3.80
N VAL A 501 -20.02 -15.16 -3.37
CA VAL A 501 -21.31 -15.40 -2.70
C VAL A 501 -22.48 -15.57 -3.68
N GLY A 502 -22.23 -15.55 -4.98
CA GLY A 502 -23.22 -15.79 -6.04
C GLY A 502 -23.91 -14.54 -6.55
N ASP A 503 -23.58 -13.35 -6.07
CA ASP A 503 -24.09 -12.09 -6.64
C ASP A 503 -23.27 -11.68 -7.89
N VAL A 504 -23.46 -12.48 -8.94
CA VAL A 504 -22.81 -12.29 -10.23
C VAL A 504 -23.24 -10.97 -10.89
N ARG A 505 -24.47 -10.51 -10.62
CA ARG A 505 -24.98 -9.25 -11.19
C ARG A 505 -24.15 -8.06 -10.74
N ASP A 506 -23.93 -7.93 -9.45
CA ASP A 506 -23.19 -6.80 -8.88
C ASP A 506 -21.69 -6.93 -9.18
N ALA A 507 -21.13 -8.13 -9.10
CA ALA A 507 -19.75 -8.39 -9.50
C ALA A 507 -19.48 -7.97 -10.97
N ARG A 508 -20.39 -8.28 -11.90
CA ARG A 508 -20.29 -7.84 -13.31
C ARG A 508 -20.39 -6.33 -13.45
N ARG A 509 -21.42 -5.72 -12.86
CA ARG A 509 -21.66 -4.26 -12.97
C ARG A 509 -20.46 -3.46 -12.46
N LEU A 510 -19.90 -3.85 -11.32
CA LEU A 510 -18.72 -3.21 -10.74
C LEU A 510 -17.48 -3.43 -11.62
N SER A 511 -17.30 -4.63 -12.16
CA SER A 511 -16.21 -4.92 -13.11
C SER A 511 -16.33 -4.07 -14.38
N GLU A 512 -17.53 -3.92 -14.95
CA GLU A 512 -17.79 -3.07 -16.11
C GLU A 512 -17.44 -1.61 -15.84
N LYS A 513 -17.88 -1.05 -14.70
CA LYS A 513 -17.61 0.35 -14.32
C LYS A 513 -16.11 0.63 -14.18
N PHE A 514 -15.40 -0.15 -13.36
CA PHE A 514 -14.00 0.13 -13.10
C PHE A 514 -13.11 -0.17 -14.32
N SER A 515 -13.42 -1.25 -15.07
CA SER A 515 -12.73 -1.52 -16.33
C SER A 515 -12.94 -0.41 -17.37
N ALA A 516 -14.15 0.15 -17.47
CA ALA A 516 -14.43 1.28 -18.35
C ALA A 516 -13.62 2.52 -17.95
N THR A 517 -13.50 2.80 -16.66
CA THR A 517 -12.67 3.89 -16.14
C THR A 517 -11.20 3.69 -16.51
N ILE A 518 -10.65 2.49 -16.27
CA ILE A 518 -9.26 2.19 -16.65
C ILE A 518 -9.07 2.35 -18.15
N LYS A 519 -9.97 1.79 -18.97
CA LYS A 519 -9.86 1.81 -20.43
C LYS A 519 -9.94 3.22 -21.01
N SER A 520 -10.92 4.03 -20.59
CA SER A 520 -11.08 5.40 -21.10
C SER A 520 -9.90 6.30 -20.78
N ASN A 521 -9.30 6.12 -19.57
CA ASN A 521 -8.09 6.83 -19.20
C ASN A 521 -6.86 6.31 -19.95
N PHE A 522 -6.77 5.00 -20.20
CA PHE A 522 -5.70 4.42 -21.01
C PHE A 522 -5.72 4.95 -22.46
N GLU A 523 -6.88 5.11 -23.07
CA GLU A 523 -7.02 5.67 -24.42
C GLU A 523 -6.46 7.08 -24.53
N ARG A 524 -6.52 7.85 -23.44
CA ARG A 524 -5.96 9.22 -23.35
C ARG A 524 -4.47 9.22 -22.95
N ASP A 525 -4.12 8.45 -21.91
CA ASP A 525 -2.83 8.53 -21.21
C ASP A 525 -1.81 7.53 -21.76
N HIS A 526 -2.25 6.54 -22.54
CA HIS A 526 -1.46 5.40 -23.06
C HIS A 526 -0.74 4.60 -21.96
N THR A 527 -1.24 4.68 -20.73
CA THR A 527 -0.73 3.96 -19.56
C THR A 527 -1.85 3.69 -18.57
N ILE A 528 -1.66 2.69 -17.71
CA ILE A 528 -2.54 2.39 -16.58
C ILE A 528 -1.96 3.08 -15.35
N ARG A 529 -2.84 3.67 -14.54
CA ARG A 529 -2.46 4.43 -13.35
C ARG A 529 -2.67 3.64 -12.08
N GLU A 530 -2.06 4.12 -11.01
CA GLU A 530 -2.11 3.54 -9.67
C GLU A 530 -3.52 3.59 -9.07
N LYS A 531 -4.17 4.75 -9.16
CA LYS A 531 -5.49 5.07 -8.57
C LYS A 531 -6.32 5.96 -9.49
N TYR A 532 -7.62 6.06 -9.21
CA TYR A 532 -8.57 6.82 -10.03
C TYR A 532 -9.55 7.59 -9.13
N ASP A 533 -9.92 8.80 -9.57
CA ASP A 533 -11.12 9.44 -9.08
C ASP A 533 -12.34 8.72 -9.68
N VAL A 534 -13.01 7.91 -8.87
CA VAL A 534 -14.15 7.09 -9.34
C VAL A 534 -15.46 7.87 -9.39
N VAL A 535 -15.53 9.06 -8.81
CA VAL A 535 -16.68 9.96 -8.93
C VAL A 535 -16.71 10.55 -10.34
N HIS A 536 -15.57 11.03 -10.85
CA HIS A 536 -15.45 11.65 -12.17
C HIS A 536 -14.90 10.71 -13.25
N GLY A 537 -14.49 9.47 -12.91
CA GLY A 537 -13.91 8.50 -13.83
C GLY A 537 -12.55 8.93 -14.41
N SER A 538 -11.71 9.60 -13.60
CA SER A 538 -10.48 10.26 -14.06
C SER A 538 -9.23 9.71 -13.38
N SER A 539 -8.13 9.61 -14.15
CA SER A 539 -6.78 9.38 -13.62
C SER A 539 -6.02 10.69 -13.35
N GLN A 540 -6.58 11.83 -13.74
CA GLN A 540 -6.06 13.15 -13.39
C GLN A 540 -6.58 13.53 -12.02
N LEU A 541 -5.70 13.52 -11.02
CA LEU A 541 -6.06 13.64 -9.61
C LEU A 541 -5.52 14.94 -9.03
N ASP A 542 -6.29 15.51 -8.12
CA ASP A 542 -5.87 16.62 -7.26
C ASP A 542 -5.92 16.13 -5.80
N VAL A 543 -4.83 15.48 -5.37
CA VAL A 543 -4.70 14.93 -4.02
C VAL A 543 -4.18 16.02 -3.09
N ALA A 544 -4.99 16.44 -2.13
CA ALA A 544 -4.61 17.46 -1.17
C ALA A 544 -3.51 16.94 -0.22
N THR A 545 -3.65 15.71 0.28
CA THR A 545 -2.68 15.10 1.21
C THR A 545 -2.42 13.64 0.84
N GLY A 546 -1.13 13.31 0.72
CA GLY A 546 -0.63 12.00 0.29
C GLY A 546 0.31 12.13 -0.89
N TYR A 547 0.53 11.03 -1.60
CA TYR A 547 1.36 11.04 -2.80
C TYR A 547 0.65 11.78 -3.93
N LYS A 548 1.18 12.93 -4.31
CA LYS A 548 0.63 13.78 -5.39
C LYS A 548 0.82 13.15 -6.77
N THR A 549 1.80 12.26 -6.89
CA THR A 549 2.07 11.53 -8.13
C THR A 549 1.09 10.37 -8.26
N ASN A 550 0.41 10.26 -9.42
CA ASN A 550 -0.35 9.09 -9.79
C ASN A 550 0.53 8.21 -10.68
N GLU A 551 1.14 7.18 -10.10
CA GLU A 551 2.15 6.35 -10.74
C GLU A 551 1.65 5.67 -12.02
N VAL A 552 2.59 5.43 -12.95
CA VAL A 552 2.34 4.87 -14.28
C VAL A 552 2.66 3.38 -14.33
N GLY A 553 1.93 2.66 -15.18
CA GLY A 553 2.17 1.25 -15.44
C GLY A 553 1.90 0.35 -14.24
N PHE A 554 0.97 0.72 -13.38
CA PHE A 554 0.88 0.15 -12.05
C PHE A 554 0.39 -1.30 -12.03
N GLY A 555 1.19 -2.19 -11.42
CA GLY A 555 1.04 -3.64 -11.50
C GLY A 555 -0.29 -4.16 -10.97
N TRP A 556 -0.79 -3.69 -9.83
CA TRP A 556 -2.07 -4.14 -9.29
C TRP A 556 -3.27 -3.67 -10.13
N SER A 557 -3.22 -2.46 -10.73
CA SER A 557 -4.27 -1.99 -11.63
C SER A 557 -4.29 -2.78 -12.94
N ASN A 558 -3.10 -3.12 -13.47
CA ASN A 558 -2.95 -4.03 -14.60
C ASN A 558 -3.63 -5.37 -14.31
N ALA A 559 -3.31 -5.98 -13.18
CA ALA A 559 -3.83 -7.28 -12.79
C ALA A 559 -5.34 -7.27 -12.53
N ALA A 560 -5.84 -6.25 -11.80
CA ALA A 560 -7.27 -6.12 -11.52
C ALA A 560 -8.08 -5.96 -12.81
N TYR A 561 -7.60 -5.16 -13.77
CA TYR A 561 -8.24 -5.05 -15.08
C TYR A 561 -8.36 -6.42 -15.76
N LEU A 562 -7.26 -7.19 -15.85
CA LEU A 562 -7.28 -8.53 -16.45
C LEU A 562 -8.26 -9.48 -15.74
N LYS A 563 -8.31 -9.45 -14.41
CA LYS A 563 -9.22 -10.29 -13.62
C LYS A 563 -10.68 -9.90 -13.82
N MET A 564 -10.99 -8.60 -13.88
CA MET A 564 -12.33 -8.11 -14.18
C MET A 564 -12.76 -8.50 -15.61
N GLN A 565 -11.88 -8.39 -16.61
CA GLN A 565 -12.16 -8.83 -17.98
C GLN A 565 -12.40 -10.35 -18.04
N GLN A 566 -11.65 -11.14 -17.28
CA GLN A 566 -11.87 -12.58 -17.16
C GLN A 566 -13.26 -12.88 -16.57
N LEU A 567 -13.63 -12.24 -15.46
CA LEU A 567 -14.96 -12.40 -14.84
C LEU A 567 -16.08 -12.06 -15.82
N LEU A 568 -15.95 -10.96 -16.56
CA LEU A 568 -16.94 -10.55 -17.57
C LEU A 568 -17.09 -11.60 -18.69
N ALA A 569 -15.98 -12.16 -19.17
CA ALA A 569 -15.99 -13.19 -20.20
C ALA A 569 -16.60 -14.51 -19.71
N ASP A 570 -16.25 -14.96 -18.49
CA ASP A 570 -16.71 -16.23 -17.92
C ASP A 570 -18.21 -16.19 -17.57
N THR A 571 -18.69 -15.05 -17.11
CA THR A 571 -20.11 -14.85 -16.77
C THR A 571 -20.98 -14.57 -18.00
N GLY A 572 -20.42 -13.97 -19.08
CA GLY A 572 -21.12 -13.77 -20.35
C GLY A 572 -21.35 -15.05 -21.15
N ARG A 573 -20.55 -16.10 -20.94
CA ARG A 573 -20.73 -17.43 -21.58
C ARG A 573 -21.84 -18.30 -20.94
N LYS A 574 -22.23 -17.93 -19.71
CA LYS A 574 -23.25 -18.68 -18.95
C LYS A 574 -24.67 -18.13 -19.12
N GLN A 575 -24.84 -17.01 -19.82
CA GLN A 575 -26.12 -16.44 -20.25
C GLN A 575 -26.41 -16.83 -21.70
#